data_b492feddf4078d4e4384283c8b0ba3cd
#
_entry.id   b492feddf4078d4e4384283c8b0ba3cd
#
_cell.length_a   1.000
_cell.length_b   1.000
_cell.length_c   1.000
_cell.angle_alpha   90.00
_cell.angle_beta   90.00
_cell.angle_gamma   90.00
#
_symmetry.space_group_name_H-M   'P 1'
#
loop_
_entity.id
_entity.type
_entity.pdbx_description
1 polymer ?
#
loop_
_entity_poly.entity_id
_entity_poly.type
_entity_poly.pdbx_seq_one_letter_code
_entity_poly.pdbx_strand_id
1 'polypeptide(L)'
;MLHIIKERLHQKYRTLDYPYVQPKLPARYLGRPEVLPVDCGDCHACVDACPSGALRMLSAEQPGPGGESCGPALDMGRCIFCGGCARVCPKGGIRFTGDHHVAVFAREDLILTRTPRPLTPPRQSGRLFGRSFKLRQVSAAGCNACEADINVLGTLVYDLGKFGIDIVASPRHADSIVVTGPISRNMREAVLSTYHAMAEPRLVIAVGSCPISGGVFRDSSECCNGLEDLLPVDVYVPGCPPHPWSILDGLLRARADKASWKV
;
A
#
# COMPACT_ATOMS: atom_id res chain seq x y z
N MET A 1 -15.76 -26.52 31.58
CA MET A 1 -16.48 -25.73 30.57
C MET A 1 -17.04 -24.43 31.10
N LEU A 2 -17.77 -24.40 32.22
CA LEU A 2 -18.32 -23.14 32.78
C LEU A 2 -17.27 -22.06 33.07
N HIS A 3 -16.08 -22.43 33.51
CA HIS A 3 -14.97 -21.51 33.74
C HIS A 3 -14.53 -20.79 32.43
N ILE A 4 -14.43 -21.50 31.33
CA ILE A 4 -14.06 -20.93 30.01
C ILE A 4 -15.12 -19.91 29.57
N ILE A 5 -16.39 -20.22 29.74
CA ILE A 5 -17.49 -19.32 29.39
C ILE A 5 -17.44 -18.07 30.28
N LYS A 6 -17.23 -18.23 31.60
CA LYS A 6 -17.08 -17.12 32.53
C LYS A 6 -15.90 -16.21 32.18
N GLU A 7 -14.73 -16.78 31.86
CA GLU A 7 -13.55 -16.04 31.42
C GLU A 7 -13.82 -15.32 30.09
N ARG A 8 -14.48 -15.98 29.13
CA ARG A 8 -14.86 -15.34 27.86
C ARG A 8 -15.76 -14.13 28.07
N LEU A 9 -16.74 -14.22 28.95
CA LEU A 9 -17.64 -13.12 29.30
C LEU A 9 -16.90 -11.98 30.02
N HIS A 10 -15.94 -12.32 30.90
CA HIS A 10 -15.12 -11.35 31.62
C HIS A 10 -14.13 -10.62 30.71
N GLN A 11 -13.45 -11.35 29.85
CA GLN A 11 -12.42 -10.80 28.95
C GLN A 11 -13.00 -10.02 27.77
N LYS A 12 -14.24 -10.30 27.36
CA LYS A 12 -14.88 -9.68 26.18
C LYS A 12 -14.01 -9.85 24.93
N TYR A 13 -13.92 -8.80 24.11
CA TYR A 13 -13.05 -8.72 22.95
C TYR A 13 -11.74 -8.03 23.32
N ARG A 14 -10.60 -8.65 22.94
CA ARG A 14 -9.25 -8.11 23.21
C ARG A 14 -8.64 -7.45 21.98
N THR A 15 -9.21 -7.66 20.80
CA THR A 15 -8.78 -7.05 19.55
C THR A 15 -9.50 -5.72 19.34
N LEU A 16 -8.86 -4.81 18.60
CA LEU A 16 -9.48 -3.54 18.24
C LEU A 16 -10.68 -3.75 17.32
N ASP A 17 -11.71 -2.93 17.47
CA ASP A 17 -12.94 -3.01 16.67
C ASP A 17 -12.77 -2.27 15.33
N TYR A 18 -11.66 -2.55 14.66
CA TYR A 18 -11.40 -2.06 13.30
C TYR A 18 -12.25 -2.86 12.29
N PRO A 19 -12.78 -2.24 11.25
CA PRO A 19 -12.65 -0.84 10.82
C PRO A 19 -13.71 0.11 11.40
N TYR A 20 -14.60 -0.35 12.28
CA TYR A 20 -15.66 0.50 12.85
C TYR A 20 -15.12 1.58 13.80
N VAL A 21 -14.00 1.28 14.46
CA VAL A 21 -13.25 2.23 15.29
C VAL A 21 -11.90 2.48 14.65
N GLN A 22 -11.62 3.74 14.35
CA GLN A 22 -10.34 4.13 13.77
C GLN A 22 -9.20 3.98 14.77
N PRO A 23 -8.04 3.45 14.36
CA PRO A 23 -6.91 3.27 15.26
C PRO A 23 -6.31 4.62 15.66
N LYS A 24 -5.90 4.74 16.92
CA LYS A 24 -5.10 5.88 17.37
C LYS A 24 -3.66 5.68 16.93
N LEU A 25 -3.22 6.43 15.94
CA LEU A 25 -1.86 6.37 15.43
C LEU A 25 -0.94 7.34 16.22
N PRO A 26 0.36 7.02 16.34
CA PRO A 26 1.31 7.91 16.98
C PRO A 26 1.39 9.28 16.28
N ALA A 27 1.60 10.36 17.02
CA ALA A 27 1.73 11.70 16.45
C ALA A 27 2.88 11.85 15.42
N ARG A 28 3.86 10.95 15.43
CA ARG A 28 4.96 10.89 14.47
C ARG A 28 4.59 10.18 13.16
N TYR A 29 3.45 9.50 13.11
CA TYR A 29 2.99 8.85 11.89
C TYR A 29 2.54 9.91 10.89
N LEU A 30 3.18 9.93 9.74
CA LEU A 30 2.92 10.96 8.73
C LEU A 30 1.64 10.68 7.93
N GLY A 31 1.36 9.43 7.62
CA GLY A 31 0.19 9.03 6.85
C GLY A 31 0.21 9.50 5.40
N ARG A 32 -0.98 9.58 4.81
CA ARG A 32 -1.18 9.95 3.41
C ARG A 32 -0.71 11.38 3.14
N PRO A 33 0.16 11.61 2.14
CA PRO A 33 0.48 12.96 1.69
C PRO A 33 -0.67 13.57 0.88
N GLU A 34 -0.75 14.90 0.89
CA GLU A 34 -1.65 15.70 0.06
C GLU A 34 -0.87 16.82 -0.60
N VAL A 35 -1.24 17.13 -1.84
CA VAL A 35 -0.74 18.26 -2.61
C VAL A 35 -1.81 19.34 -2.59
N LEU A 36 -1.49 20.49 -1.99
CA LEU A 36 -2.43 21.60 -1.84
C LEU A 36 -2.38 22.56 -3.04
N PRO A 37 -3.46 23.27 -3.35
CA PRO A 37 -3.55 24.18 -4.49
C PRO A 37 -2.85 25.51 -4.21
N VAL A 38 -1.54 25.47 -4.04
CA VAL A 38 -0.70 26.68 -3.89
C VAL A 38 0.01 27.00 -5.19
N ASP A 39 0.20 28.28 -5.45
CA ASP A 39 1.01 28.72 -6.59
C ASP A 39 2.50 28.54 -6.25
N CYS A 40 3.15 27.61 -6.95
CA CYS A 40 4.57 27.32 -6.76
C CYS A 40 5.48 28.25 -7.58
N GLY A 41 4.99 28.88 -8.67
CA GLY A 41 5.85 29.57 -9.61
C GLY A 41 7.00 28.66 -10.07
N ASP A 42 8.22 29.20 -10.10
CA ASP A 42 9.44 28.48 -10.47
C ASP A 42 10.11 27.74 -9.29
N CYS A 43 9.40 27.55 -8.19
CA CYS A 43 9.95 26.90 -7.00
C CYS A 43 10.03 25.37 -7.19
N HIS A 44 11.22 24.78 -7.07
CA HIS A 44 11.50 23.34 -7.16
C HIS A 44 11.93 22.71 -5.83
N ALA A 45 11.90 23.43 -4.71
CA ALA A 45 12.47 23.01 -3.43
C ALA A 45 12.00 21.61 -2.96
N CYS A 46 10.74 21.26 -3.17
CA CYS A 46 10.21 19.94 -2.79
C CYS A 46 10.72 18.80 -3.70
N VAL A 47 10.97 19.08 -4.97
CA VAL A 47 11.53 18.13 -5.94
C VAL A 47 12.99 17.88 -5.60
N ASP A 48 13.78 18.92 -5.41
CA ASP A 48 15.22 18.85 -5.11
C ASP A 48 15.49 18.16 -3.78
N ALA A 49 14.60 18.33 -2.81
CA ALA A 49 14.71 17.68 -1.50
C ALA A 49 14.22 16.24 -1.46
N CYS A 50 13.67 15.71 -2.55
CA CYS A 50 13.10 14.37 -2.56
C CYS A 50 14.15 13.28 -2.83
N PRO A 51 14.56 12.46 -1.84
CA PRO A 51 15.64 11.49 -2.02
C PRO A 51 15.26 10.30 -2.91
N SER A 52 13.95 10.04 -3.09
CA SER A 52 13.45 8.92 -3.90
C SER A 52 12.94 9.35 -5.28
N GLY A 53 13.04 10.63 -5.64
CA GLY A 53 12.51 11.16 -6.90
C GLY A 53 11.00 10.97 -7.04
N ALA A 54 10.26 10.97 -5.92
CA ALA A 54 8.81 10.81 -5.91
C ALA A 54 8.05 12.07 -6.33
N LEU A 55 8.72 13.21 -6.45
CA LEU A 55 8.15 14.49 -6.83
C LEU A 55 8.69 14.94 -8.19
N ARG A 56 7.80 15.48 -9.01
CA ARG A 56 8.14 16.19 -10.24
C ARG A 56 7.26 17.42 -10.40
N MET A 57 7.76 18.42 -11.10
CA MET A 57 6.91 19.53 -11.54
C MET A 57 6.17 19.13 -12.83
N LEU A 58 4.89 19.46 -12.87
CA LEU A 58 4.07 19.29 -14.07
C LEU A 58 4.37 20.39 -15.08
N SER A 59 4.34 20.03 -16.36
CA SER A 59 4.46 20.95 -17.50
C SER A 59 3.43 20.61 -18.57
N ALA A 60 3.28 21.46 -19.55
CA ALA A 60 2.42 21.19 -20.71
C ALA A 60 2.87 19.94 -21.49
N GLU A 61 4.17 19.64 -21.48
CA GLU A 61 4.75 18.46 -22.15
C GLU A 61 4.58 17.18 -21.30
N GLN A 62 4.53 17.32 -19.98
CA GLN A 62 4.36 16.22 -19.02
C GLN A 62 3.25 16.54 -18.03
N PRO A 63 2.00 16.50 -18.48
CA PRO A 63 0.85 16.81 -17.63
C PRO A 63 0.64 15.75 -16.54
N GLY A 64 -0.10 16.13 -15.52
CA GLY A 64 -0.63 15.22 -14.51
C GLY A 64 -1.74 14.32 -15.07
N PRO A 65 -2.11 13.25 -14.34
CA PRO A 65 -3.15 12.32 -14.76
C PRO A 65 -4.53 12.95 -15.00
N GLY A 66 -4.79 14.15 -14.43
CA GLY A 66 -5.99 14.95 -14.64
C GLY A 66 -5.86 16.02 -15.72
N GLY A 67 -4.77 16.03 -16.51
CA GLY A 67 -4.50 17.06 -17.52
C GLY A 67 -3.90 18.35 -16.95
N GLU A 68 -3.52 18.36 -15.69
CA GLU A 68 -2.87 19.50 -15.04
C GLU A 68 -1.46 19.70 -15.61
N SER A 69 -1.15 20.94 -15.98
CA SER A 69 0.13 21.32 -16.60
C SER A 69 1.03 22.17 -15.71
N CYS A 70 0.70 22.33 -14.44
CA CYS A 70 1.50 23.14 -13.52
C CYS A 70 1.41 22.65 -12.07
N GLY A 71 2.49 22.88 -11.30
CA GLY A 71 2.62 22.49 -9.90
C GLY A 71 3.21 21.11 -9.67
N PRO A 72 3.42 20.72 -8.40
CA PRO A 72 4.02 19.45 -8.08
C PRO A 72 3.05 18.28 -8.23
N ALA A 73 3.54 17.17 -8.76
CA ALA A 73 2.91 15.87 -8.67
C ALA A 73 3.75 14.96 -7.77
N LEU A 74 3.11 14.26 -6.83
CA LEU A 74 3.74 13.34 -5.90
C LEU A 74 3.30 11.91 -6.21
N ASP A 75 4.24 11.05 -6.55
CA ASP A 75 4.03 9.62 -6.73
C ASP A 75 4.20 8.88 -5.40
N MET A 76 3.10 8.48 -4.75
CA MET A 76 3.14 7.69 -3.52
C MET A 76 3.84 6.34 -3.72
N GLY A 77 3.83 5.78 -4.92
CA GLY A 77 4.49 4.52 -5.21
C GLY A 77 6.02 4.60 -5.15
N ARG A 78 6.58 5.80 -5.34
CA ARG A 78 8.02 6.11 -5.16
C ARG A 78 8.32 6.70 -3.78
N CYS A 79 7.30 7.22 -3.10
CA CYS A 79 7.47 7.94 -1.85
C CYS A 79 7.94 7.01 -0.74
N ILE A 80 8.98 7.41 0.00
CA ILE A 80 9.45 6.72 1.22
C ILE A 80 8.84 7.32 2.49
N PHE A 81 7.88 8.21 2.37
CA PHE A 81 7.14 8.84 3.48
C PHE A 81 8.06 9.52 4.52
N CYS A 82 9.16 10.15 4.10
CA CYS A 82 10.11 10.81 4.98
C CYS A 82 9.69 12.23 5.43
N GLY A 83 8.70 12.85 4.79
CA GLY A 83 8.22 14.19 5.09
C GLY A 83 9.18 15.33 4.72
N GLY A 84 10.28 15.05 4.02
CA GLY A 84 11.28 16.06 3.62
C GLY A 84 10.66 17.19 2.83
N CYS A 85 9.86 16.87 1.83
CA CYS A 85 9.19 17.83 0.96
C CYS A 85 8.24 18.80 1.71
N ALA A 86 7.54 18.32 2.71
CA ALA A 86 6.66 19.15 3.53
C ALA A 86 7.46 20.17 4.39
N ARG A 87 8.63 19.74 4.90
CA ARG A 87 9.51 20.60 5.73
C ARG A 87 10.16 21.72 4.94
N VAL A 88 10.51 21.47 3.69
CA VAL A 88 11.22 22.48 2.86
C VAL A 88 10.27 23.37 2.06
N CYS A 89 8.99 23.05 1.97
CA CYS A 89 8.04 23.81 1.17
C CYS A 89 7.71 25.16 1.86
N PRO A 90 8.14 26.31 1.31
CA PRO A 90 7.91 27.61 1.96
C PRO A 90 6.45 28.03 1.99
N LYS A 91 5.64 27.48 1.09
CA LYS A 91 4.20 27.79 0.96
C LYS A 91 3.29 26.71 1.56
N GLY A 92 3.85 25.67 2.19
CA GLY A 92 3.07 24.58 2.76
C GLY A 92 2.26 23.78 1.73
N GLY A 93 2.69 23.73 0.48
CA GLY A 93 1.97 23.06 -0.62
C GLY A 93 1.92 21.52 -0.53
N ILE A 94 2.65 20.93 0.40
CA ILE A 94 2.62 19.48 0.66
C ILE A 94 2.45 19.29 2.16
N ARG A 95 1.46 18.49 2.54
CA ARG A 95 1.26 18.09 3.94
C ARG A 95 1.00 16.60 4.05
N PHE A 96 1.20 16.06 5.24
CA PHE A 96 0.85 14.70 5.60
C PHE A 96 -0.31 14.71 6.59
N THR A 97 -1.32 13.86 6.38
CA THR A 97 -2.60 13.94 7.07
C THR A 97 -2.69 13.06 8.32
N GLY A 98 -1.73 12.14 8.51
CA GLY A 98 -1.85 11.09 9.52
C GLY A 98 -2.84 9.97 9.15
N ASP A 99 -3.45 10.03 7.96
CA ASP A 99 -4.38 9.01 7.48
C ASP A 99 -3.62 7.77 7.00
N HIS A 100 -4.06 6.58 7.44
CA HIS A 100 -3.47 5.30 7.04
C HIS A 100 -4.09 4.71 5.76
N HIS A 101 -5.17 5.30 5.23
CA HIS A 101 -5.84 4.84 4.01
C HIS A 101 -5.04 5.29 2.76
N VAL A 102 -3.93 4.60 2.50
CA VAL A 102 -3.03 4.92 1.38
C VAL A 102 -3.13 3.92 0.23
N ALA A 103 -3.77 2.76 0.45
CA ALA A 103 -3.91 1.72 -0.56
C ALA A 103 -4.81 2.15 -1.72
N VAL A 104 -4.43 1.79 -2.95
CA VAL A 104 -5.15 2.09 -4.18
C VAL A 104 -5.18 0.88 -5.12
N PHE A 105 -6.06 0.91 -6.13
CA PHE A 105 -6.33 -0.20 -7.05
C PHE A 105 -5.91 0.06 -8.50
N ALA A 106 -5.34 1.24 -8.74
CA ALA A 106 -4.73 1.59 -10.02
C ALA A 106 -3.43 2.34 -9.77
N ARG A 107 -2.45 2.16 -10.66
CA ARG A 107 -1.13 2.80 -10.54
C ARG A 107 -1.22 4.33 -10.60
N GLU A 108 -2.14 4.82 -11.42
CA GLU A 108 -2.38 6.25 -11.62
C GLU A 108 -2.91 6.93 -10.36
N ASP A 109 -3.62 6.20 -9.49
CA ASP A 109 -4.17 6.73 -8.25
C ASP A 109 -3.11 6.98 -7.17
N LEU A 110 -1.88 6.47 -7.38
CA LEU A 110 -0.72 6.81 -6.56
C LEU A 110 -0.16 8.19 -6.86
N ILE A 111 -0.51 8.80 -8.01
CA ILE A 111 -0.02 10.12 -8.41
C ILE A 111 -0.97 11.19 -7.88
N LEU A 112 -0.52 11.88 -6.86
CA LEU A 112 -1.26 12.98 -6.23
C LEU A 112 -0.89 14.30 -6.88
N THR A 113 -1.89 15.09 -7.22
CA THR A 113 -1.79 16.42 -7.78
C THR A 113 -2.64 17.39 -6.96
N ARG A 114 -2.65 18.66 -7.33
CA ARG A 114 -3.46 19.70 -6.67
C ARG A 114 -4.96 19.44 -6.79
N THR A 115 -5.39 18.77 -7.85
CA THR A 115 -6.79 18.45 -8.11
C THR A 115 -7.06 17.01 -7.70
N PRO A 116 -7.81 16.76 -6.61
CA PRO A 116 -8.20 15.41 -6.22
C PRO A 116 -9.01 14.72 -7.31
N ARG A 117 -8.72 13.46 -7.58
CA ARG A 117 -9.47 12.64 -8.51
C ARG A 117 -10.24 11.54 -7.79
N PRO A 118 -11.38 11.09 -8.33
CA PRO A 118 -12.03 9.89 -7.83
C PRO A 118 -11.09 8.69 -7.99
N LEU A 119 -10.94 7.91 -6.91
CA LEU A 119 -10.10 6.71 -6.94
C LEU A 119 -10.78 5.60 -7.73
N THR A 120 -9.97 4.84 -8.43
CA THR A 120 -10.40 3.63 -9.14
C THR A 120 -10.96 2.63 -8.13
N PRO A 121 -12.17 2.10 -8.33
CA PRO A 121 -12.72 1.08 -7.45
C PRO A 121 -11.90 -0.22 -7.55
N PRO A 122 -11.88 -1.06 -6.51
CA PRO A 122 -11.25 -2.36 -6.57
C PRO A 122 -11.84 -3.19 -7.71
N ARG A 123 -10.99 -3.98 -8.37
CA ARG A 123 -11.45 -4.98 -9.32
C ARG A 123 -12.41 -5.90 -8.57
N GLN A 124 -13.61 -6.07 -9.12
CA GLN A 124 -14.61 -6.93 -8.50
C GLN A 124 -14.14 -8.39 -8.60
N SER A 125 -13.39 -8.85 -7.60
CA SER A 125 -13.08 -10.27 -7.43
C SER A 125 -14.32 -11.06 -6.97
N GLY A 126 -15.44 -10.37 -6.82
CA GLY A 126 -16.73 -10.92 -6.50
C GLY A 126 -16.84 -11.50 -5.08
N ARG A 127 -17.95 -12.15 -4.81
CA ARG A 127 -18.25 -12.85 -3.55
C ARG A 127 -17.30 -14.01 -3.23
N LEU A 128 -16.40 -14.38 -4.14
CA LEU A 128 -15.50 -15.53 -4.01
C LEU A 128 -14.61 -15.45 -2.75
N PHE A 129 -14.06 -14.27 -2.45
CA PHE A 129 -13.15 -14.11 -1.30
C PHE A 129 -13.83 -13.52 -0.05
N GLY A 130 -15.14 -13.36 -0.06
CA GLY A 130 -15.89 -12.64 0.98
C GLY A 130 -15.78 -13.23 2.40
N ARG A 131 -15.53 -14.55 2.54
CA ARG A 131 -15.42 -15.23 3.85
C ARG A 131 -14.02 -15.75 4.16
N SER A 132 -13.21 -16.02 3.14
CA SER A 132 -11.85 -16.55 3.28
C SER A 132 -10.99 -15.95 2.20
N PHE A 133 -9.84 -15.39 2.59
CA PHE A 133 -8.87 -14.81 1.68
C PHE A 133 -7.47 -15.27 2.08
N LYS A 134 -6.91 -16.17 1.32
CA LYS A 134 -5.62 -16.80 1.58
C LYS A 134 -4.52 -16.10 0.80
N LEU A 135 -3.47 -15.69 1.50
CA LEU A 135 -2.37 -14.91 0.94
C LEU A 135 -1.10 -15.76 0.88
N ARG A 136 -0.41 -15.73 -0.26
CA ARG A 136 0.97 -16.21 -0.36
C ARG A 136 1.92 -15.01 -0.38
N GLN A 137 2.67 -14.81 0.69
CA GLN A 137 3.71 -13.79 0.76
C GLN A 137 4.97 -14.26 0.04
N VAL A 138 5.55 -13.36 -0.78
CA VAL A 138 6.84 -13.57 -1.45
C VAL A 138 7.73 -12.36 -1.16
N SER A 139 8.82 -12.59 -0.41
CA SER A 139 9.87 -11.61 -0.21
C SER A 139 10.84 -11.66 -1.40
N ALA A 140 10.84 -10.62 -2.21
CA ALA A 140 11.64 -10.56 -3.44
C ALA A 140 12.91 -9.72 -3.25
N ALA A 141 13.75 -10.13 -2.30
CA ALA A 141 15.02 -9.51 -1.89
C ALA A 141 14.86 -8.15 -1.18
N GLY A 142 13.82 -8.00 -0.35
CA GLY A 142 13.60 -6.81 0.48
C GLY A 142 14.53 -6.72 1.69
N CYS A 143 14.47 -5.57 2.37
CA CYS A 143 15.20 -5.31 3.62
C CYS A 143 14.51 -5.89 4.86
N ASN A 144 13.48 -6.71 4.70
CA ASN A 144 12.62 -7.31 5.72
C ASN A 144 11.68 -6.35 6.48
N ALA A 145 11.63 -5.07 6.14
CA ALA A 145 10.77 -4.12 6.86
C ALA A 145 9.28 -4.34 6.52
N CYS A 146 8.94 -4.47 5.22
CA CYS A 146 7.57 -4.75 4.79
C CYS A 146 7.08 -6.13 5.29
N GLU A 147 7.96 -7.12 5.29
CA GLU A 147 7.68 -8.46 5.80
C GLU A 147 7.39 -8.45 7.30
N ALA A 148 8.15 -7.67 8.08
CA ALA A 148 7.91 -7.50 9.51
C ALA A 148 6.54 -6.89 9.78
N ASP A 149 6.15 -5.84 9.02
CA ASP A 149 4.85 -5.19 9.15
C ASP A 149 3.68 -6.07 8.67
N ILE A 150 3.89 -6.96 7.71
CA ILE A 150 2.91 -7.99 7.35
C ILE A 150 2.79 -9.04 8.48
N ASN A 151 3.90 -9.48 9.06
CA ASN A 151 3.88 -10.51 10.09
C ASN A 151 3.15 -10.04 11.37
N VAL A 152 3.25 -8.77 11.75
CA VAL A 152 2.53 -8.26 12.92
C VAL A 152 1.02 -8.22 12.75
N LEU A 153 0.49 -8.35 11.53
CA LEU A 153 -0.96 -8.44 11.28
C LEU A 153 -1.60 -9.66 11.96
N GLY A 154 -0.83 -10.71 12.24
CA GLY A 154 -1.26 -11.88 13.00
C GLY A 154 -1.32 -11.68 14.52
N THR A 155 -0.91 -10.51 15.05
CA THR A 155 -0.94 -10.22 16.48
C THR A 155 -2.34 -9.78 16.93
N LEU A 156 -2.58 -9.79 18.26
CA LEU A 156 -3.86 -9.42 18.87
C LEU A 156 -4.35 -8.02 18.48
N VAL A 157 -3.44 -7.09 18.17
CA VAL A 157 -3.82 -5.71 17.82
C VAL A 157 -4.56 -5.67 16.49
N TYR A 158 -4.04 -6.37 15.49
CA TYR A 158 -4.58 -6.36 14.11
C TYR A 158 -5.53 -7.53 13.87
N ASP A 159 -5.20 -8.70 14.41
CA ASP A 159 -6.01 -9.93 14.37
C ASP A 159 -6.52 -10.26 12.94
N LEU A 160 -5.57 -10.44 12.02
CA LEU A 160 -5.86 -10.71 10.60
C LEU A 160 -6.86 -11.85 10.42
N GLY A 161 -6.76 -12.87 11.28
CA GLY A 161 -7.63 -14.05 11.25
C GLY A 161 -9.10 -13.76 11.49
N LYS A 162 -9.46 -12.72 12.30
CA LYS A 162 -10.86 -12.35 12.54
C LYS A 162 -11.57 -11.89 11.26
N PHE A 163 -10.80 -11.43 10.29
CA PHE A 163 -11.31 -11.04 8.98
C PHE A 163 -11.35 -12.21 7.99
N GLY A 164 -10.97 -13.42 8.39
CA GLY A 164 -10.87 -14.57 7.50
C GLY A 164 -9.72 -14.46 6.50
N ILE A 165 -8.69 -13.68 6.83
CA ILE A 165 -7.48 -13.52 6.03
C ILE A 165 -6.34 -14.30 6.70
N ASP A 166 -5.67 -15.19 5.96
CA ASP A 166 -4.56 -15.99 6.47
C ASP A 166 -3.41 -16.02 5.47
N ILE A 167 -2.18 -16.15 5.99
CA ILE A 167 -0.98 -16.35 5.18
C ILE A 167 -0.72 -17.85 5.08
N VAL A 168 -0.63 -18.38 3.86
CA VAL A 168 -0.44 -19.80 3.58
C VAL A 168 0.92 -20.09 2.97
N ALA A 169 1.47 -21.27 3.28
CA ALA A 169 2.78 -21.67 2.82
C ALA A 169 2.80 -22.08 1.34
N SER A 170 1.72 -22.65 0.83
CA SER A 170 1.66 -23.11 -0.56
C SER A 170 0.87 -22.15 -1.45
N PRO A 171 1.41 -21.75 -2.62
CA PRO A 171 0.68 -20.92 -3.57
C PRO A 171 -0.59 -21.59 -4.12
N ARG A 172 -0.66 -22.90 -4.14
CA ARG A 172 -1.84 -23.66 -4.61
C ARG A 172 -3.07 -23.48 -3.74
N HIS A 173 -2.87 -23.01 -2.50
CA HIS A 173 -3.95 -22.72 -1.55
C HIS A 173 -4.19 -21.22 -1.35
N ALA A 174 -3.52 -20.37 -2.15
CA ALA A 174 -3.61 -18.94 -2.04
C ALA A 174 -4.53 -18.35 -3.10
N ASP A 175 -5.30 -17.34 -2.69
CA ASP A 175 -6.16 -16.52 -3.53
C ASP A 175 -5.43 -15.27 -4.04
N SER A 176 -4.36 -14.88 -3.34
CA SER A 176 -3.55 -13.71 -3.70
C SER A 176 -2.07 -13.93 -3.41
N ILE A 177 -1.23 -13.37 -4.28
CA ILE A 177 0.20 -13.20 -4.01
C ILE A 177 0.45 -11.80 -3.45
N VAL A 178 1.16 -11.74 -2.32
CA VAL A 178 1.63 -10.48 -1.71
C VAL A 178 3.13 -10.38 -1.93
N VAL A 179 3.55 -9.43 -2.74
CA VAL A 179 4.96 -9.25 -3.10
C VAL A 179 5.54 -8.06 -2.36
N THR A 180 6.71 -8.28 -1.75
CA THR A 180 7.54 -7.28 -1.07
C THR A 180 8.95 -7.27 -1.66
N GLY A 181 9.69 -6.18 -1.45
CA GLY A 181 11.06 -6.05 -1.93
C GLY A 181 11.18 -5.63 -3.40
N PRO A 182 12.40 -5.27 -3.85
CA PRO A 182 12.63 -4.64 -5.16
C PRO A 182 12.64 -5.61 -6.35
N ILE A 183 12.34 -6.86 -6.13
CA ILE A 183 12.34 -7.94 -7.12
C ILE A 183 13.71 -8.04 -7.80
N SER A 184 14.68 -8.58 -7.07
CA SER A 184 16.00 -8.82 -7.65
C SER A 184 15.92 -9.80 -8.83
N ARG A 185 16.90 -9.74 -9.73
CA ARG A 185 16.96 -10.66 -10.89
C ARG A 185 16.87 -12.11 -10.46
N ASN A 186 17.50 -12.48 -9.35
CA ASN A 186 17.47 -13.84 -8.81
C ASN A 186 16.09 -14.24 -8.30
N MET A 187 15.27 -13.29 -7.82
CA MET A 187 13.93 -13.57 -7.31
C MET A 187 12.82 -13.47 -8.36
N ARG A 188 13.13 -12.93 -9.54
CA ARG A 188 12.17 -12.73 -10.63
C ARG A 188 11.45 -14.03 -10.99
N GLU A 189 12.21 -15.09 -11.25
CA GLU A 189 11.65 -16.39 -11.62
C GLU A 189 10.83 -17.02 -10.47
N ALA A 190 11.27 -16.85 -9.22
CA ALA A 190 10.54 -17.34 -8.06
C ALA A 190 9.17 -16.64 -7.88
N VAL A 191 9.10 -15.32 -8.15
CA VAL A 191 7.84 -14.57 -8.14
C VAL A 191 6.89 -15.08 -9.23
N LEU A 192 7.39 -15.23 -10.47
CA LEU A 192 6.60 -15.73 -11.62
C LEU A 192 6.11 -17.16 -11.39
N SER A 193 6.98 -18.07 -10.94
CA SER A 193 6.64 -19.46 -10.67
C SER A 193 5.59 -19.55 -9.54
N THR A 194 5.70 -18.73 -8.50
CA THR A 194 4.70 -18.67 -7.43
C THR A 194 3.35 -18.21 -7.96
N TYR A 195 3.32 -17.16 -8.78
CA TYR A 195 2.10 -16.64 -9.39
C TYR A 195 1.44 -17.69 -10.30
N HIS A 196 2.20 -18.37 -11.16
CA HIS A 196 1.64 -19.40 -12.05
C HIS A 196 1.17 -20.66 -11.33
N ALA A 197 1.68 -20.95 -10.14
CA ALA A 197 1.23 -22.07 -9.32
C ALA A 197 -0.11 -21.82 -8.59
N MET A 198 -0.61 -20.58 -8.58
CA MET A 198 -1.89 -20.21 -7.98
C MET A 198 -3.06 -20.51 -8.91
N ALA A 199 -4.19 -20.90 -8.34
CA ALA A 199 -5.44 -21.09 -9.10
C ALA A 199 -6.04 -19.73 -9.53
N GLU A 200 -6.82 -19.74 -10.59
CA GLU A 200 -7.65 -18.61 -11.02
C GLU A 200 -9.02 -18.66 -10.29
N PRO A 201 -9.64 -17.51 -9.96
CA PRO A 201 -9.09 -16.16 -10.06
C PRO A 201 -8.09 -15.85 -8.95
N ARG A 202 -7.04 -15.10 -9.26
CA ARG A 202 -5.97 -14.72 -8.32
C ARG A 202 -5.72 -13.23 -8.36
N LEU A 203 -5.28 -12.66 -7.23
CA LEU A 203 -4.95 -11.24 -7.10
C LEU A 203 -3.44 -11.06 -6.85
N VAL A 204 -2.92 -9.92 -7.29
CA VAL A 204 -1.55 -9.49 -7.09
C VAL A 204 -1.53 -8.22 -6.25
N ILE A 205 -0.86 -8.28 -5.09
CA ILE A 205 -0.76 -7.17 -4.13
C ILE A 205 0.70 -6.76 -3.99
N ALA A 206 1.02 -5.53 -4.34
CA ALA A 206 2.34 -4.93 -4.17
C ALA A 206 2.38 -4.15 -2.84
N VAL A 207 3.22 -4.58 -1.89
CA VAL A 207 3.33 -3.97 -0.55
C VAL A 207 4.69 -3.31 -0.38
N GLY A 208 4.69 -1.99 -0.30
CA GLY A 208 5.88 -1.16 -0.19
C GLY A 208 6.29 -0.49 -1.50
N SER A 209 7.11 0.55 -1.39
CA SER A 209 7.60 1.30 -2.57
C SER A 209 8.50 0.45 -3.48
N CYS A 210 9.19 -0.54 -2.93
CA CYS A 210 10.09 -1.42 -3.69
C CYS A 210 9.36 -2.22 -4.78
N PRO A 211 8.30 -3.02 -4.48
CA PRO A 211 7.60 -3.75 -5.52
C PRO A 211 6.71 -2.86 -6.40
N ILE A 212 6.38 -1.64 -5.96
CA ILE A 212 5.58 -0.70 -6.76
C ILE A 212 6.42 0.00 -7.83
N SER A 213 7.67 0.40 -7.51
CA SER A 213 8.46 1.28 -8.37
C SER A 213 9.96 1.05 -8.35
N GLY A 214 10.43 -0.04 -7.74
CA GLY A 214 11.84 -0.26 -7.42
C GLY A 214 12.29 0.40 -6.11
N GLY A 215 11.52 1.34 -5.57
CA GLY A 215 11.82 2.05 -4.33
C GLY A 215 13.19 2.75 -4.37
N VAL A 216 13.98 2.58 -3.32
CA VAL A 216 15.36 3.11 -3.23
C VAL A 216 16.37 2.34 -4.09
N PHE A 217 15.97 1.19 -4.66
CA PHE A 217 16.81 0.36 -5.54
C PHE A 217 16.49 0.58 -7.02
N ARG A 218 15.63 1.56 -7.32
CA ARG A 218 15.25 1.90 -8.66
C ARG A 218 16.47 2.16 -9.53
N ASP A 219 16.38 1.74 -10.79
CA ASP A 219 17.43 1.86 -11.82
C ASP A 219 18.72 1.08 -11.53
N SER A 220 18.69 0.19 -10.50
CA SER A 220 19.74 -0.79 -10.30
C SER A 220 19.67 -1.88 -11.37
N SER A 221 20.83 -2.24 -11.93
CA SER A 221 20.94 -3.35 -12.90
C SER A 221 20.50 -4.70 -12.33
N GLU A 222 20.49 -4.85 -11.00
CA GLU A 222 20.17 -6.10 -10.31
C GLU A 222 18.72 -6.21 -9.83
N CYS A 223 17.91 -5.18 -10.04
CA CYS A 223 16.52 -5.14 -9.59
C CYS A 223 15.58 -4.75 -10.73
N CYS A 224 14.31 -5.14 -10.59
CA CYS A 224 13.24 -4.65 -11.45
C CYS A 224 12.76 -3.28 -10.95
N ASN A 225 12.26 -2.43 -11.87
CA ASN A 225 11.70 -1.11 -11.51
C ASN A 225 10.22 -1.17 -11.08
N GLY A 226 9.79 -2.30 -10.56
CA GLY A 226 8.45 -2.55 -10.09
C GLY A 226 7.92 -3.91 -10.57
N LEU A 227 6.75 -4.26 -10.08
CA LEU A 227 6.08 -5.52 -10.37
C LEU A 227 5.25 -5.48 -11.65
N GLU A 228 4.83 -4.28 -12.09
CA GLU A 228 3.94 -4.09 -13.25
C GLU A 228 4.52 -4.63 -14.56
N ASP A 229 5.84 -4.58 -14.72
CA ASP A 229 6.51 -5.14 -15.90
C ASP A 229 6.48 -6.68 -15.93
N LEU A 230 6.09 -7.31 -14.82
CA LEU A 230 6.11 -8.77 -14.64
C LEU A 230 4.71 -9.36 -14.50
N LEU A 231 3.85 -8.72 -13.71
CA LEU A 231 2.52 -9.21 -13.32
C LEU A 231 1.49 -8.07 -13.29
N PRO A 232 0.23 -8.35 -13.61
CA PRO A 232 -0.85 -7.39 -13.44
C PRO A 232 -1.08 -7.15 -11.94
N VAL A 233 -0.85 -5.94 -11.45
CA VAL A 233 -1.05 -5.59 -10.05
C VAL A 233 -2.47 -5.10 -9.83
N ASP A 234 -3.17 -5.72 -8.88
CA ASP A 234 -4.55 -5.39 -8.52
C ASP A 234 -4.64 -4.41 -7.33
N VAL A 235 -3.62 -4.43 -6.44
CA VAL A 235 -3.59 -3.59 -5.23
C VAL A 235 -2.19 -3.06 -4.98
N TYR A 236 -2.11 -1.77 -4.72
CA TYR A 236 -0.88 -1.07 -4.36
C TYR A 236 -0.99 -0.54 -2.93
N VAL A 237 -0.07 -0.94 -2.07
CA VAL A 237 0.03 -0.44 -0.69
C VAL A 237 1.36 0.31 -0.54
N PRO A 238 1.40 1.63 -0.81
CA PRO A 238 2.64 2.41 -0.78
C PRO A 238 3.15 2.64 0.65
N GLY A 239 4.47 2.71 0.80
CA GLY A 239 5.18 2.95 2.06
C GLY A 239 6.59 2.38 2.04
N CYS A 240 7.44 2.81 2.97
CA CYS A 240 8.80 2.27 3.11
C CYS A 240 9.22 2.18 4.59
N PRO A 241 8.70 1.17 5.32
CA PRO A 241 7.58 0.28 4.99
C PRO A 241 6.20 0.95 5.13
N PRO A 242 5.13 0.39 4.54
CA PRO A 242 3.77 0.81 4.84
C PRO A 242 3.38 0.35 6.25
N HIS A 243 2.66 1.21 6.99
CA HIS A 243 2.20 0.88 8.33
C HIS A 243 1.24 -0.33 8.30
N PRO A 244 1.23 -1.23 9.31
CA PRO A 244 0.35 -2.41 9.33
C PRO A 244 -1.13 -2.09 9.12
N TRP A 245 -1.65 -0.96 9.64
CA TRP A 245 -3.02 -0.52 9.35
C TRP A 245 -3.25 -0.20 7.88
N SER A 246 -2.26 0.35 7.19
CA SER A 246 -2.35 0.61 5.74
C SER A 246 -2.38 -0.69 4.94
N ILE A 247 -1.60 -1.69 5.36
CA ILE A 247 -1.61 -3.02 4.74
C ILE A 247 -2.96 -3.68 4.98
N LEU A 248 -3.45 -3.68 6.22
CA LEU A 248 -4.74 -4.27 6.59
C LEU A 248 -5.90 -3.61 5.84
N ASP A 249 -5.94 -2.27 5.74
CA ASP A 249 -6.94 -1.55 4.95
C ASP A 249 -6.93 -2.00 3.49
N GLY A 250 -5.75 -2.06 2.87
CA GLY A 250 -5.60 -2.53 1.49
C GLY A 250 -6.11 -3.95 1.28
N LEU A 251 -5.78 -4.87 2.19
CA LEU A 251 -6.25 -6.27 2.15
C LEU A 251 -7.76 -6.38 2.33
N LEU A 252 -8.34 -5.63 3.26
CA LEU A 252 -9.77 -5.62 3.49
C LEU A 252 -10.54 -5.08 2.28
N ARG A 253 -10.06 -4.00 1.69
CA ARG A 253 -10.67 -3.39 0.50
C ARG A 253 -10.51 -4.28 -0.74
N ALA A 254 -9.39 -5.00 -0.87
CA ALA A 254 -9.17 -5.97 -1.95
C ALA A 254 -10.15 -7.16 -1.86
N ARG A 255 -10.45 -7.62 -0.63
CA ARG A 255 -11.37 -8.71 -0.36
C ARG A 255 -12.83 -8.30 -0.52
N ALA A 256 -13.17 -7.08 -0.15
CA ALA A 256 -14.54 -6.66 0.11
C ALA A 256 -15.38 -6.52 -1.16
N ASP A 257 -16.55 -7.13 -1.10
CA ASP A 257 -17.72 -6.68 -1.83
C ASP A 257 -18.16 -5.31 -1.23
N LYS A 258 -18.36 -4.30 -2.07
CA LYS A 258 -18.65 -2.90 -1.68
C LYS A 258 -19.79 -2.69 -0.67
N ALA A 259 -20.57 -3.72 -0.36
CA ALA A 259 -21.78 -3.60 0.46
C ALA A 259 -21.51 -3.53 1.98
N SER A 260 -20.32 -3.86 2.47
CA SER A 260 -20.08 -4.04 3.91
C SER A 260 -19.25 -2.94 4.60
N TRP A 261 -18.62 -2.02 3.85
CA TRP A 261 -17.75 -1.01 4.43
C TRP A 261 -18.20 0.41 4.06
N LYS A 262 -19.24 0.90 4.73
CA LYS A 262 -19.50 2.33 4.79
C LYS A 262 -18.54 2.92 5.83
N VAL A 263 -17.50 3.59 5.35
CA VAL A 263 -16.69 4.52 6.15
C VAL A 263 -17.36 5.87 6.09
#